data_b3ddcec09f556cd5e5e31be54d1075f5
#
_entry.id   b3ddcec09f556cd5e5e31be54d1075f5
#
_cell.length_a   1.000
_cell.length_b   1.000
_cell.length_c   1.000
_cell.angle_alpha   90.00
_cell.angle_beta   90.00
_cell.angle_gamma   90.00
#
_symmetry.space_group_name_H-M   'P 1'
#
loop_
_entity.id
_entity.type
_entity.pdbx_description
1 polymer ?
#
loop_
_entity_poly.entity_id
_entity_poly.type
_entity_poly.pdbx_seq_one_letter_code
_entity_poly.pdbx_strand_id
1 'polypeptide(L)' 'MKNDRWELVLEKEMSNVTVETYPSKKLAEEERESRNRLCIAMGYTPDVKYIIRKV' A
#
# COMPACT_ATOMS: atom_id res chain seq x y z
N MET A 1 -18.72 -14.90 -10.01
CA MET A 1 -18.12 -14.57 -8.74
C MET A 1 -16.95 -13.66 -8.92
N LYS A 2 -16.95 -12.57 -8.23
CA LYS A 2 -15.86 -11.61 -8.36
C LYS A 2 -14.86 -11.76 -7.26
N ASN A 3 -13.62 -11.70 -7.64
CA ASN A 3 -12.53 -11.66 -6.68
C ASN A 3 -12.07 -10.23 -6.60
N ASP A 4 -12.59 -9.51 -5.63
CA ASP A 4 -12.17 -8.13 -5.43
C ASP A 4 -10.92 -8.15 -4.61
N ARG A 5 -9.82 -8.29 -5.31
CA ARG A 5 -8.53 -8.25 -4.66
C ARG A 5 -7.89 -6.89 -4.84
N TRP A 6 -7.26 -6.45 -3.79
CA TRP A 6 -6.58 -5.18 -3.79
C TRP A 6 -5.14 -5.39 -3.36
N GLU A 7 -4.23 -4.73 -4.04
CA GLU A 7 -2.82 -4.82 -3.74
C GLU A 7 -2.36 -3.62 -2.97
N LEU A 8 -1.52 -3.86 -1.98
CA LEU A 8 -0.77 -2.80 -1.33
C LEU A 8 0.58 -2.73 -2.04
N VAL A 9 0.88 -1.58 -2.59
CA VAL A 9 2.07 -1.40 -3.41
C VAL A 9 2.96 -0.36 -2.77
N LEU A 10 4.22 -0.70 -2.62
CA LEU A 10 5.23 0.24 -2.17
C LEU A 10 5.80 0.93 -3.38
N GLU A 11 5.53 2.21 -3.49
CA GLU A 11 5.98 3.00 -4.62
C GLU A 11 7.31 3.64 -4.30
N LYS A 12 8.32 3.26 -5.04
CA LYS A 12 9.66 3.79 -4.90
C LYS A 12 10.00 4.62 -6.11
N GLU A 13 11.11 5.32 -6.01
CA GLU A 13 11.54 6.23 -7.05
C GLU A 13 11.64 5.57 -8.42
N MET A 14 12.17 4.37 -8.48
CA MET A 14 12.43 3.71 -9.76
C MET A 14 11.66 2.41 -9.97
N SER A 15 10.87 2.02 -9.00
CA SER A 15 10.14 0.76 -9.14
C SER A 15 9.01 0.68 -8.12
N ASN A 16 8.03 -0.15 -8.44
CA ASN A 16 6.92 -0.43 -7.55
C ASN A 16 6.98 -1.89 -7.15
N VAL A 17 6.76 -2.14 -5.87
CA VAL A 17 6.80 -3.49 -5.34
C VAL A 17 5.48 -3.80 -4.67
N THR A 18 4.85 -4.90 -5.08
CA THR A 18 3.64 -5.37 -4.41
C THR A 18 4.05 -5.99 -3.09
N VAL A 19 3.51 -5.42 -2.01
CA VAL A 19 3.85 -5.86 -0.66
C VAL A 19 2.91 -6.96 -0.21
N GLU A 20 1.61 -6.78 -0.45
CA GLU A 20 0.61 -7.69 0.07
C GLU A 20 -0.66 -7.56 -0.75
N THR A 21 -1.51 -8.57 -0.70
CA THR A 21 -2.83 -8.49 -1.31
C THR A 21 -3.89 -8.71 -0.26
N TYR A 22 -5.05 -8.10 -0.45
CA TYR A 22 -6.14 -8.15 0.50
C TYR A 22 -7.45 -8.47 -0.21
N PRO A 23 -8.36 -9.15 0.46
CA PRO A 23 -9.63 -9.51 -0.17
C PRO A 23 -10.61 -8.35 -0.31
N SER A 24 -10.34 -7.21 0.29
CA SER A 24 -11.23 -6.06 0.17
C SER A 24 -10.45 -4.76 0.16
N LYS A 25 -11.06 -3.76 -0.45
CA LYS A 25 -10.48 -2.43 -0.52
C LYS A 25 -10.30 -1.84 0.88
N LYS A 26 -11.27 -2.09 1.75
CA LYS A 26 -11.23 -1.52 3.09
C LYS A 26 -10.00 -1.99 3.85
N LEU A 27 -9.71 -3.28 3.78
CA LEU A 27 -8.54 -3.82 4.46
C LEU A 27 -7.25 -3.24 3.87
N ALA A 28 -7.21 -3.12 2.56
CA ALA A 28 -6.03 -2.54 1.90
C ALA A 28 -5.82 -1.10 2.32
N GLU A 29 -6.91 -0.33 2.40
CA GLU A 29 -6.80 1.07 2.80
C GLU A 29 -6.34 1.22 4.24
N GLU A 30 -6.86 0.38 5.12
CA GLU A 30 -6.46 0.43 6.52
C GLU A 30 -4.98 0.14 6.66
N GLU A 31 -4.50 -0.85 5.96
CA GLU A 31 -3.09 -1.21 6.01
C GLU A 31 -2.23 -0.11 5.39
N ARG A 32 -2.68 0.47 4.30
CA ARG A 32 -1.97 1.57 3.66
C ARG A 32 -1.80 2.75 4.61
N GLU A 33 -2.88 3.12 5.29
CA GLU A 33 -2.82 4.24 6.22
C GLU A 33 -1.89 3.94 7.38
N SER A 34 -1.96 2.73 7.90
CA SER A 34 -1.10 2.33 9.01
C SER A 34 0.37 2.41 8.63
N ARG A 35 0.71 1.88 7.46
CA ARG A 35 2.10 1.87 7.02
C ARG A 35 2.61 3.26 6.67
N ASN A 36 1.78 4.08 6.02
CA ASN A 36 2.19 5.46 5.72
C ASN A 36 2.41 6.26 6.99
N ARG A 37 1.59 6.02 7.99
CA ARG A 37 1.74 6.69 9.27
C ARG A 37 3.05 6.30 9.94
N LEU A 38 3.41 5.02 9.85
CA LEU A 38 4.68 4.56 10.37
C LEU A 38 5.86 5.20 9.63
N CYS A 39 5.76 5.30 8.32
CA CYS A 39 6.82 5.91 7.53
C CYS A 39 7.06 7.35 7.96
N ILE A 40 5.99 8.09 8.17
CA ILE A 40 6.10 9.48 8.62
C ILE A 40 6.72 9.53 10.01
N ALA A 41 6.26 8.65 10.91
CA ALA A 41 6.75 8.65 12.27
C ALA A 41 8.23 8.28 12.34
N MET A 42 8.70 7.46 11.42
CA MET A 42 10.09 7.05 11.39
C MET A 42 10.99 7.97 10.58
N GLY A 43 10.40 9.04 10.03
CA GLY A 43 11.18 10.03 9.31
C GLY A 43 11.59 9.62 7.91
N TYR A 44 10.88 8.70 7.31
CA TYR A 44 11.17 8.31 5.93
C TYR A 44 10.87 9.46 4.99
N THR A 45 11.61 9.49 3.88
CA THR A 45 11.45 10.55 2.91
C THR A 45 10.17 10.37 2.12
N PRO A 46 9.64 11.45 1.52
CA PRO A 46 8.43 11.36 0.71
C PRO A 46 8.59 10.56 -0.59
N ASP A 47 9.79 10.13 -0.90
CA ASP A 47 10.05 9.34 -2.10
C ASP A 47 9.49 7.93 -2.01
N VAL A 48 9.13 7.51 -0.81
CA VAL A 48 8.61 6.17 -0.57
C VAL A 48 7.21 6.30 0.02
N LYS A 49 6.23 5.70 -0.63
CA LYS A 49 4.86 5.73 -0.12
C LYS A 49 4.13 4.47 -0.48
N TYR A 50 3.10 4.19 0.27
CA TYR A 50 2.23 3.05 0.00
C TYR A 50 0.97 3.50 -0.70
N ILE A 51 0.59 2.77 -1.72
CA ILE A 51 -0.67 3.01 -2.44
C ILE A 51 -1.42 1.70 -2.55
N ILE A 52 -2.69 1.77 -2.86
CA ILE A 52 -3.46 0.57 -3.13
C ILE A 52 -3.88 0.58 -4.59
N ARG A 53 -4.03 -0.61 -5.13
CA ARG A 53 -4.39 -0.79 -6.53
C ARG A 53 -5.27 -2.02 -6.64
N LYS A 54 -6.30 -1.91 -7.46
CA LYS A 54 -7.16 -3.07 -7.71
C LYS A 54 -6.46 -4.03 -8.67
N VAL A 55 -6.49 -5.28 -8.29
CA VAL A 55 -5.90 -6.33 -9.12
C VAL A 55 -6.76 -6.62 -10.33
#